data_d5705190c3ad00aa36fa3ab683c49886
#
_entry.id   d5705190c3ad00aa36fa3ab683c49886
#
_cell.length_a   1.000
_cell.length_b   1.000
_cell.length_c   1.000
_cell.angle_alpha   90.00
_cell.angle_beta   90.00
_cell.angle_gamma   90.00
#
_symmetry.space_group_name_H-M   'P 1'
#
loop_
_entity.id
_entity.type
_entity.pdbx_description
1 polymer ?
#
loop_
_entity_poly.entity_id
_entity_poly.type
_entity_poly.pdbx_seq_one_letter_code
_entity_poly.pdbx_strand_id
1 'polypeptide(L)'
;MLFTLQRKLKKRLKKFVIVLFGLYIMIGSVLYFFQEKLLFLPTTLEQDYKYQSEYPFEELFLNPEDNVTINALHFKVEDPKGVILYFHGNAGDLSRWGKIAEYFVKDNYDVLVMDYRTYGKSLGALSEVALYEDAQYCYDYLLKQYSENEITLYGRSLGTGIAAYLASQNKPKQLILETPYHSILDVAENRFTIFPLKQLLKYQFPTFQFLPKTSCPITIIHGTDDSVVPYSSGKKLSELEIADLNFITVKGAGHNNLIDFKDY
;
A
#
# COMPACT_ATOMS: atom_id res chain seq x y z
N MET A 1 39.74 47.63 -10.68
CA MET A 1 38.73 46.99 -11.55
C MET A 1 38.51 45.50 -11.19
N LEU A 2 39.53 44.65 -11.10
CA LEU A 2 39.42 43.23 -10.71
C LEU A 2 38.79 42.98 -9.32
N PHE A 3 39.21 43.72 -8.30
CA PHE A 3 38.68 43.58 -6.93
C PHE A 3 37.17 43.87 -6.81
N THR A 4 36.68 44.88 -7.55
CA THR A 4 35.25 45.22 -7.59
C THR A 4 34.43 44.17 -8.32
N LEU A 5 34.96 43.54 -9.34
CA LEU A 5 34.33 42.45 -10.08
C LEU A 5 34.21 41.19 -9.21
N GLN A 6 35.28 40.81 -8.52
CA GLN A 6 35.28 39.68 -7.56
C GLN A 6 34.29 39.89 -6.42
N ARG A 7 34.15 41.08 -5.86
CA ARG A 7 33.19 41.40 -4.81
C ARG A 7 31.76 41.31 -5.30
N LYS A 8 31.49 41.78 -6.53
CA LYS A 8 30.15 41.63 -7.16
C LYS A 8 29.82 40.15 -7.43
N LEU A 9 30.77 39.36 -7.90
CA LEU A 9 30.60 37.92 -8.14
C LEU A 9 30.33 37.15 -6.86
N LYS A 10 31.11 37.39 -5.80
CA LYS A 10 30.89 36.80 -4.46
C LYS A 10 29.48 37.13 -3.90
N LYS A 11 29.00 38.39 -4.07
CA LYS A 11 27.65 38.77 -3.64
C LYS A 11 26.55 38.04 -4.45
N ARG A 12 26.75 37.89 -5.77
CA ARG A 12 25.81 37.16 -6.63
C ARG A 12 25.77 35.67 -6.26
N LEU A 13 26.95 35.06 -6.08
CA LEU A 13 27.07 33.67 -5.63
C LEU A 13 26.41 33.46 -4.28
N LYS A 14 26.63 34.33 -3.30
CA LYS A 14 25.97 34.25 -1.98
C LYS A 14 24.45 34.33 -2.10
N LYS A 15 23.91 35.24 -2.93
CA LYS A 15 22.46 35.33 -3.19
C LYS A 15 21.94 34.07 -3.84
N PHE A 16 22.64 33.51 -4.81
CA PHE A 16 22.26 32.28 -5.49
C PHE A 16 22.21 31.09 -4.52
N VAL A 17 23.22 30.93 -3.66
CA VAL A 17 23.25 29.87 -2.64
C VAL A 17 22.10 30.03 -1.65
N ILE A 18 21.79 31.27 -1.22
CA ILE A 18 20.64 31.52 -0.31
C ILE A 18 19.31 31.12 -0.97
N VAL A 19 19.13 31.44 -2.25
CA VAL A 19 17.92 31.07 -3.00
C VAL A 19 17.81 29.56 -3.14
N LEU A 20 18.90 28.86 -3.50
CA LEU A 20 18.90 27.40 -3.58
C LEU A 20 18.62 26.74 -2.24
N PHE A 21 19.19 27.26 -1.16
CA PHE A 21 18.91 26.77 0.19
C PHE A 21 17.45 27.00 0.59
N GLY A 22 16.91 28.18 0.28
CA GLY A 22 15.48 28.47 0.50
C GLY A 22 14.56 27.50 -0.28
N LEU A 23 14.88 27.23 -1.54
CA LEU A 23 14.15 26.24 -2.35
C LEU A 23 14.24 24.82 -1.76
N TYR A 24 15.43 24.41 -1.32
CA TYR A 24 15.64 23.11 -0.67
C TYR A 24 14.77 22.97 0.59
N ILE A 25 14.77 23.95 1.47
CA ILE A 25 13.91 23.94 2.68
C ILE A 25 12.42 23.94 2.31
N MET A 26 12.04 24.75 1.31
CA MET A 26 10.64 24.79 0.85
C MET A 26 10.18 23.43 0.34
N ILE A 27 10.96 22.77 -0.54
CA ILE A 27 10.62 21.45 -1.08
C ILE A 27 10.59 20.42 0.06
N GLY A 28 11.58 20.41 0.96
CA GLY A 28 11.58 19.54 2.14
C GLY A 28 10.34 19.72 3.02
N SER A 29 9.91 20.98 3.22
CA SER A 29 8.68 21.29 3.96
C SER A 29 7.44 20.77 3.24
N VAL A 30 7.36 20.93 1.91
CA VAL A 30 6.26 20.39 1.11
C VAL A 30 6.22 18.85 1.22
N LEU A 31 7.36 18.18 1.08
CA LEU A 31 7.45 16.72 1.26
C LEU A 31 7.00 16.29 2.66
N TYR A 32 7.33 17.03 3.71
CA TYR A 32 6.93 16.71 5.08
C TYR A 32 5.44 16.93 5.34
N PHE A 33 4.89 18.08 4.96
CA PHE A 33 3.51 18.43 5.30
C PHE A 33 2.46 17.82 4.35
N PHE A 34 2.83 17.56 3.10
CA PHE A 34 1.91 17.08 2.08
C PHE A 34 2.16 15.62 1.64
N GLN A 35 3.01 14.86 2.37
CA GLN A 35 3.31 13.48 2.00
C GLN A 35 2.08 12.58 1.95
N GLU A 36 1.08 12.81 2.80
CA GLU A 36 -0.19 12.07 2.76
C GLU A 36 -0.87 12.20 1.40
N LYS A 37 -0.91 13.41 0.83
CA LYS A 37 -1.47 13.64 -0.51
C LYS A 37 -0.66 13.04 -1.65
N LEU A 38 0.59 12.65 -1.39
CA LEU A 38 1.45 11.96 -2.36
C LEU A 38 1.32 10.44 -2.23
N LEU A 39 1.14 9.94 -1.00
CA LEU A 39 1.05 8.51 -0.70
C LEU A 39 -0.37 7.98 -0.84
N PHE A 40 -1.37 8.78 -0.45
CA PHE A 40 -2.77 8.38 -0.42
C PHE A 40 -3.57 9.26 -1.38
N LEU A 41 -4.23 8.64 -2.33
CA LEU A 41 -5.01 9.29 -3.38
C LEU A 41 -6.48 8.84 -3.30
N PRO A 42 -7.15 9.11 -2.16
CA PRO A 42 -8.53 8.65 -1.97
C PRO A 42 -9.47 9.35 -2.94
N THR A 43 -10.44 8.62 -3.42
CA THR A 43 -11.70 9.16 -3.90
C THR A 43 -12.72 9.03 -2.77
N THR A 44 -13.40 10.11 -2.40
CA THR A 44 -14.49 10.06 -1.41
C THR A 44 -15.82 9.83 -2.10
N LEU A 45 -16.70 9.07 -1.46
CA LEU A 45 -18.05 8.78 -1.94
C LEU A 45 -19.08 9.33 -0.96
N GLU A 46 -20.25 9.73 -1.47
CA GLU A 46 -21.39 10.03 -0.62
C GLU A 46 -21.84 8.80 0.14
N GLN A 47 -22.35 8.95 1.36
CA GLN A 47 -22.72 7.82 2.22
C GLN A 47 -23.86 6.97 1.63
N ASP A 48 -24.70 7.54 0.79
CA ASP A 48 -25.81 6.88 0.09
C ASP A 48 -25.41 6.25 -1.25
N TYR A 49 -24.14 6.38 -1.67
CA TYR A 49 -23.64 5.74 -2.90
C TYR A 49 -23.94 4.25 -2.89
N LYS A 50 -24.41 3.69 -4.03
CA LYS A 50 -24.71 2.26 -4.17
C LYS A 50 -23.66 1.59 -5.05
N TYR A 51 -22.89 0.71 -4.43
CA TYR A 51 -21.92 -0.12 -5.15
C TYR A 51 -22.66 -1.04 -6.13
N GLN A 52 -22.02 -1.32 -7.26
CA GLN A 52 -22.53 -2.23 -8.29
C GLN A 52 -21.52 -3.32 -8.52
N SER A 53 -21.98 -4.57 -8.53
CA SER A 53 -21.18 -5.77 -8.76
C SER A 53 -21.99 -6.80 -9.55
N GLU A 54 -21.29 -7.66 -10.30
CA GLU A 54 -21.89 -8.83 -10.94
C GLU A 54 -22.12 -9.97 -9.93
N TYR A 55 -21.44 -9.92 -8.78
CA TYR A 55 -21.53 -10.92 -7.71
C TYR A 55 -22.23 -10.34 -6.49
N PRO A 56 -22.96 -11.18 -5.72
CA PRO A 56 -23.57 -10.76 -4.47
C PRO A 56 -22.50 -10.36 -3.45
N PHE A 57 -22.74 -9.27 -2.73
CA PHE A 57 -21.89 -8.78 -1.65
C PHE A 57 -22.75 -8.19 -0.52
N GLU A 58 -22.18 -8.17 0.66
CA GLU A 58 -22.67 -7.41 1.80
C GLU A 58 -21.80 -6.14 1.97
N GLU A 59 -22.41 -4.97 2.00
CA GLU A 59 -21.73 -3.74 2.37
C GLU A 59 -21.66 -3.62 3.88
N LEU A 60 -20.45 -3.49 4.43
CA LEU A 60 -20.19 -3.41 5.85
C LEU A 60 -19.70 -2.02 6.26
N PHE A 61 -20.10 -1.60 7.46
CA PHE A 61 -19.57 -0.42 8.15
C PHE A 61 -19.03 -0.90 9.50
N LEU A 62 -17.73 -1.14 9.53
CA LEU A 62 -17.00 -1.66 10.68
C LEU A 62 -16.48 -0.48 11.52
N ASN A 63 -16.65 -0.55 12.84
CA ASN A 63 -16.30 0.53 13.76
C ASN A 63 -15.21 0.04 14.73
N PRO A 64 -13.91 0.16 14.38
CA PRO A 64 -12.82 -0.28 15.24
C PRO A 64 -12.69 0.56 16.50
N GLU A 65 -13.05 1.85 16.45
CA GLU A 65 -13.05 2.78 17.58
C GLU A 65 -14.12 3.88 17.40
N ASP A 66 -14.33 4.72 18.42
CA ASP A 66 -15.27 5.83 18.35
C ASP A 66 -14.91 6.82 17.24
N ASN A 67 -15.93 7.25 16.48
CA ASN A 67 -15.82 8.15 15.33
C ASN A 67 -14.96 7.63 14.15
N VAL A 68 -14.68 6.34 14.10
CA VAL A 68 -14.06 5.68 12.96
C VAL A 68 -15.05 4.70 12.35
N THR A 69 -15.14 4.74 11.04
CA THR A 69 -15.94 3.79 10.26
C THR A 69 -15.10 3.29 9.09
N ILE A 70 -14.95 2.00 8.98
CA ILE A 70 -14.31 1.34 7.85
C ILE A 70 -15.40 0.72 6.99
N ASN A 71 -15.54 1.23 5.78
CA ASN A 71 -16.44 0.66 4.80
C ASN A 71 -15.75 -0.50 4.09
N ALA A 72 -16.44 -1.62 3.94
CA ALA A 72 -15.92 -2.80 3.29
C ALA A 72 -17.01 -3.50 2.46
N LEU A 73 -16.61 -4.24 1.44
CA LEU A 73 -17.47 -5.13 0.68
C LEU A 73 -17.06 -6.57 0.97
N HIS A 74 -18.00 -7.37 1.46
CA HIS A 74 -17.80 -8.79 1.70
C HIS A 74 -18.56 -9.60 0.65
N PHE A 75 -17.83 -10.08 -0.34
CA PHE A 75 -18.35 -11.01 -1.36
C PHE A 75 -18.38 -12.42 -0.78
N LYS A 76 -19.49 -13.14 -0.98
CA LYS A 76 -19.68 -14.52 -0.54
C LYS A 76 -20.15 -15.39 -1.69
N VAL A 77 -19.53 -16.56 -1.82
CA VAL A 77 -19.88 -17.56 -2.81
C VAL A 77 -20.37 -18.86 -2.13
N GLU A 78 -20.95 -19.76 -2.89
CA GLU A 78 -21.32 -21.09 -2.42
C GLU A 78 -20.06 -21.98 -2.37
N ASP A 79 -19.81 -22.66 -1.23
CA ASP A 79 -18.65 -23.53 -0.99
C ASP A 79 -17.29 -22.89 -1.34
N PRO A 80 -16.90 -21.79 -0.68
CA PRO A 80 -15.66 -21.07 -1.00
C PRO A 80 -14.42 -21.92 -0.71
N LYS A 81 -13.36 -21.75 -1.52
CA LYS A 81 -12.02 -22.32 -1.28
C LYS A 81 -11.31 -21.73 -0.05
N GLY A 82 -11.85 -20.67 0.51
CA GLY A 82 -11.36 -19.87 1.62
C GLY A 82 -11.77 -18.41 1.42
N VAL A 83 -11.22 -17.51 2.24
CA VAL A 83 -11.50 -16.08 2.17
C VAL A 83 -10.23 -15.28 1.93
N ILE A 84 -10.32 -14.24 1.10
CA ILE A 84 -9.25 -13.29 0.84
C ILE A 84 -9.58 -11.98 1.55
N LEU A 85 -8.70 -11.56 2.47
CA LEU A 85 -8.68 -10.18 2.98
C LEU A 85 -7.78 -9.35 2.06
N TYR A 86 -8.41 -8.45 1.30
CA TYR A 86 -7.77 -7.71 0.23
C TYR A 86 -7.47 -6.27 0.64
N PHE A 87 -6.18 -5.91 0.63
CA PHE A 87 -5.67 -4.56 0.86
C PHE A 87 -5.27 -3.91 -0.46
N HIS A 88 -6.01 -2.90 -0.84
CA HIS A 88 -5.89 -2.26 -2.15
C HIS A 88 -4.72 -1.28 -2.27
N GLY A 89 -4.47 -0.81 -3.50
CA GLY A 89 -3.45 0.19 -3.81
C GLY A 89 -3.88 1.61 -3.41
N ASN A 90 -3.01 2.59 -3.64
CA ASN A 90 -3.11 3.93 -3.09
C ASN A 90 -4.18 4.85 -3.70
N ALA A 91 -4.85 4.50 -4.79
CA ALA A 91 -5.76 5.40 -5.50
C ALA A 91 -7.17 4.82 -5.65
N GLY A 92 -8.19 5.70 -5.54
CA GLY A 92 -9.59 5.35 -5.77
C GLY A 92 -10.34 5.01 -4.50
N ASP A 93 -11.28 4.08 -4.58
CA ASP A 93 -12.20 3.62 -3.53
C ASP A 93 -12.79 2.25 -3.90
N LEU A 94 -13.70 1.71 -3.09
CA LEU A 94 -14.31 0.40 -3.31
C LEU A 94 -15.17 0.30 -4.58
N SER A 95 -15.59 1.40 -5.19
CA SER A 95 -16.30 1.33 -6.49
C SER A 95 -15.41 0.77 -7.59
N ARG A 96 -14.11 1.00 -7.49
CA ARG A 96 -13.07 0.43 -8.36
C ARG A 96 -12.53 -0.88 -7.80
N TRP A 97 -12.14 -0.89 -6.52
CA TRP A 97 -11.44 -2.03 -5.93
C TRP A 97 -12.34 -3.23 -5.69
N GLY A 98 -13.65 -3.00 -5.45
CA GLY A 98 -14.66 -4.05 -5.43
C GLY A 98 -14.71 -4.82 -6.76
N LYS A 99 -14.70 -4.10 -7.90
CA LYS A 99 -14.66 -4.75 -9.23
C LYS A 99 -13.38 -5.53 -9.49
N ILE A 100 -12.23 -5.07 -8.97
CA ILE A 100 -10.98 -5.82 -9.07
C ILE A 100 -11.05 -7.08 -8.20
N ALA A 101 -11.66 -7.00 -7.03
CA ALA A 101 -11.84 -8.14 -6.13
C ALA A 101 -12.74 -9.24 -6.73
N GLU A 102 -13.66 -8.90 -7.65
CA GLU A 102 -14.50 -9.87 -8.38
C GLU A 102 -13.70 -10.96 -9.12
N TYR A 103 -12.43 -10.66 -9.47
CA TYR A 103 -11.53 -11.65 -10.06
C TYR A 103 -11.38 -12.89 -9.15
N PHE A 104 -11.22 -12.68 -7.86
CA PHE A 104 -11.07 -13.78 -6.90
C PHE A 104 -12.43 -14.45 -6.57
N VAL A 105 -13.50 -13.66 -6.61
CA VAL A 105 -14.88 -14.19 -6.45
C VAL A 105 -15.19 -15.17 -7.58
N LYS A 106 -14.81 -14.82 -8.82
CA LYS A 106 -14.92 -15.71 -9.99
C LYS A 106 -14.16 -17.02 -9.81
N ASP A 107 -13.03 -16.99 -9.09
CA ASP A 107 -12.22 -18.15 -8.77
C ASP A 107 -12.70 -18.93 -7.54
N ASN A 108 -13.91 -18.64 -7.08
CA ASN A 108 -14.59 -19.29 -5.96
C ASN A 108 -13.93 -19.04 -4.58
N TYR A 109 -13.51 -17.79 -4.34
CA TYR A 109 -13.12 -17.31 -3.02
C TYR A 109 -14.15 -16.33 -2.48
N ASP A 110 -14.39 -16.36 -1.18
CA ASP A 110 -14.97 -15.21 -0.50
C ASP A 110 -13.93 -14.10 -0.48
N VAL A 111 -14.37 -12.84 -0.53
CA VAL A 111 -13.45 -11.70 -0.54
C VAL A 111 -13.98 -10.61 0.38
N LEU A 112 -13.17 -10.20 1.35
CA LEU A 112 -13.37 -8.96 2.10
C LEU A 112 -12.38 -7.92 1.58
N VAL A 113 -12.88 -6.88 0.92
CA VAL A 113 -12.09 -5.71 0.49
C VAL A 113 -12.54 -4.50 1.27
N MET A 114 -11.60 -3.76 1.87
CA MET A 114 -11.88 -2.61 2.74
C MET A 114 -11.32 -1.32 2.17
N ASP A 115 -12.03 -0.21 2.34
CA ASP A 115 -11.49 1.13 2.13
C ASP A 115 -10.76 1.61 3.39
N TYR A 116 -9.57 2.17 3.22
CA TYR A 116 -8.83 2.81 4.31
C TYR A 116 -9.55 4.06 4.79
N ARG A 117 -9.27 4.53 6.02
CA ARG A 117 -9.75 5.84 6.51
C ARG A 117 -9.53 6.91 5.44
N THR A 118 -10.48 7.77 5.22
CA THR A 118 -10.55 8.82 4.16
C THR A 118 -10.87 8.34 2.74
N TYR A 119 -10.91 7.03 2.48
CA TYR A 119 -11.28 6.47 1.18
C TYR A 119 -12.77 6.13 1.16
N GLY A 120 -13.40 6.33 -0.02
CA GLY A 120 -14.81 5.99 -0.25
C GLY A 120 -15.72 6.56 0.81
N LYS A 121 -16.37 5.67 1.57
CA LYS A 121 -17.26 6.01 2.69
C LYS A 121 -16.59 5.83 4.06
N SER A 122 -15.33 5.43 4.09
CA SER A 122 -14.59 5.26 5.35
C SER A 122 -14.23 6.58 5.99
N LEU A 123 -14.37 6.66 7.32
CA LEU A 123 -14.16 7.85 8.11
C LEU A 123 -13.08 7.60 9.17
N GLY A 124 -12.35 8.65 9.52
CA GLY A 124 -11.34 8.61 10.59
C GLY A 124 -10.05 9.31 10.20
N ALA A 125 -9.19 9.56 11.19
CA ALA A 125 -7.88 10.14 10.97
C ALA A 125 -6.90 9.09 10.44
N LEU A 126 -6.14 9.44 9.40
CA LEU A 126 -5.18 8.54 8.77
C LEU A 126 -3.85 8.55 9.53
N SER A 127 -3.32 7.38 9.85
CA SER A 127 -1.94 7.17 10.29
C SER A 127 -1.50 5.74 9.95
N GLU A 128 -0.19 5.47 9.93
CA GLU A 128 0.31 4.12 9.66
C GLU A 128 -0.19 3.12 10.71
N VAL A 129 -0.19 3.50 11.99
CA VAL A 129 -0.68 2.66 13.09
C VAL A 129 -2.18 2.37 12.92
N ALA A 130 -2.98 3.40 12.62
CA ALA A 130 -4.41 3.26 12.41
C ALA A 130 -4.74 2.28 11.27
N LEU A 131 -3.97 2.32 10.17
CA LEU A 131 -4.14 1.37 9.06
C LEU A 131 -3.87 -0.09 9.48
N TYR A 132 -2.91 -0.30 10.37
CA TYR A 132 -2.62 -1.62 10.92
C TYR A 132 -3.72 -2.11 11.87
N GLU A 133 -4.23 -1.23 12.72
CA GLU A 133 -5.33 -1.53 13.65
C GLU A 133 -6.63 -1.81 12.90
N ASP A 134 -6.95 -1.05 11.87
CA ASP A 134 -8.11 -1.29 11.00
C ASP A 134 -8.00 -2.64 10.26
N ALA A 135 -6.79 -2.97 9.77
CA ALA A 135 -6.53 -4.26 9.13
C ALA A 135 -6.71 -5.43 10.11
N GLN A 136 -6.21 -5.29 11.36
CA GLN A 136 -6.42 -6.30 12.39
C GLN A 136 -7.91 -6.44 12.73
N TYR A 137 -8.65 -5.33 12.83
CA TYR A 137 -10.09 -5.38 13.10
C TYR A 137 -10.88 -6.13 12.00
N CYS A 138 -10.51 -5.91 10.73
CA CYS A 138 -11.09 -6.66 9.61
C CYS A 138 -10.71 -8.15 9.65
N TYR A 139 -9.50 -8.47 10.07
CA TYR A 139 -9.06 -9.85 10.25
C TYR A 139 -9.83 -10.55 11.37
N ASP A 140 -10.01 -9.86 12.51
CA ASP A 140 -10.79 -10.36 13.65
C ASP A 140 -12.28 -10.53 13.29
N TYR A 141 -12.81 -9.72 12.39
CA TYR A 141 -14.15 -9.92 11.83
C TYR A 141 -14.23 -11.23 11.04
N LEU A 142 -13.22 -11.53 10.21
CA LEU A 142 -13.18 -12.78 9.46
C LEU A 142 -13.00 -14.01 10.37
N LEU A 143 -12.21 -13.92 11.43
CA LEU A 143 -12.00 -15.01 12.40
C LEU A 143 -13.29 -15.46 13.11
N LYS A 144 -14.35 -14.65 13.08
CA LYS A 144 -15.67 -15.06 13.61
C LYS A 144 -16.42 -16.00 12.67
N GLN A 145 -16.00 -16.13 11.42
CA GLN A 145 -16.69 -16.86 10.35
C GLN A 145 -15.82 -17.92 9.68
N TYR A 146 -14.49 -17.75 9.69
CA TYR A 146 -13.50 -18.62 9.04
C TYR A 146 -12.43 -19.04 10.05
N SER A 147 -11.91 -20.24 9.88
CA SER A 147 -10.69 -20.63 10.56
C SER A 147 -9.48 -19.89 9.97
N GLU A 148 -8.46 -19.64 10.78
CA GLU A 148 -7.30 -18.85 10.39
C GLU A 148 -6.55 -19.42 9.16
N ASN A 149 -6.56 -20.75 9.01
CA ASN A 149 -5.97 -21.47 7.88
C ASN A 149 -6.81 -21.41 6.58
N GLU A 150 -7.96 -20.73 6.59
CA GLU A 150 -8.75 -20.43 5.40
C GLU A 150 -8.56 -18.99 4.92
N ILE A 151 -7.92 -18.12 5.75
CA ILE A 151 -7.75 -16.71 5.44
C ILE A 151 -6.45 -16.51 4.65
N THR A 152 -6.57 -15.99 3.44
CA THR A 152 -5.44 -15.48 2.63
C THR A 152 -5.37 -13.97 2.77
N LEU A 153 -4.19 -13.44 3.07
CA LEU A 153 -3.93 -12.01 3.02
C LEU A 153 -3.40 -11.64 1.64
N TYR A 154 -4.04 -10.69 0.99
CA TYR A 154 -3.62 -10.18 -0.31
C TYR A 154 -3.39 -8.67 -0.23
N GLY A 155 -2.17 -8.24 -0.50
CA GLY A 155 -1.83 -6.83 -0.57
C GLY A 155 -1.39 -6.44 -1.97
N ARG A 156 -1.89 -5.31 -2.48
CA ARG A 156 -1.46 -4.74 -3.74
C ARG A 156 -0.85 -3.36 -3.54
N SER A 157 0.36 -3.14 -4.07
CA SER A 157 1.04 -1.83 -4.00
C SER A 157 1.09 -1.30 -2.57
N LEU A 158 0.44 -0.17 -2.24
CA LEU A 158 0.33 0.36 -0.87
C LEU A 158 -0.10 -0.72 0.13
N GLY A 159 -1.10 -1.52 -0.22
CA GLY A 159 -1.65 -2.57 0.64
C GLY A 159 -0.67 -3.67 1.02
N THR A 160 0.47 -3.81 0.31
CA THR A 160 1.47 -4.84 0.59
C THR A 160 2.14 -4.67 1.95
N GLY A 161 2.41 -3.43 2.37
CA GLY A 161 2.96 -3.13 3.69
C GLY A 161 1.98 -3.45 4.81
N ILE A 162 0.68 -3.19 4.59
CA ILE A 162 -0.39 -3.48 5.55
C ILE A 162 -0.58 -5.00 5.68
N ALA A 163 -0.68 -5.71 4.55
CA ALA A 163 -0.82 -7.16 4.53
C ALA A 163 0.38 -7.87 5.18
N ALA A 164 1.61 -7.39 4.91
CA ALA A 164 2.83 -7.94 5.51
C ALA A 164 2.88 -7.71 7.04
N TYR A 165 2.48 -6.51 7.51
CA TYR A 165 2.35 -6.27 8.94
C TYR A 165 1.38 -7.26 9.58
N LEU A 166 0.17 -7.38 9.02
CA LEU A 166 -0.88 -8.25 9.55
C LEU A 166 -0.43 -9.72 9.58
N ALA A 167 0.21 -10.21 8.52
CA ALA A 167 0.78 -11.56 8.46
C ALA A 167 1.87 -11.80 9.52
N SER A 168 2.63 -10.75 9.90
CA SER A 168 3.65 -10.84 10.95
C SER A 168 3.09 -10.96 12.36
N GLN A 169 1.80 -10.63 12.55
CA GLN A 169 1.11 -10.67 13.84
C GLN A 169 0.17 -11.89 13.98
N ASN A 170 -0.20 -12.54 12.87
CA ASN A 170 -1.20 -13.60 12.79
C ASN A 170 -0.65 -14.83 12.04
N LYS A 171 -1.45 -15.88 11.88
CA LYS A 171 -1.07 -17.12 11.18
C LYS A 171 -2.03 -17.44 10.04
N PRO A 172 -2.20 -16.54 9.05
CA PRO A 172 -3.07 -16.78 7.92
C PRO A 172 -2.59 -18.00 7.10
N LYS A 173 -3.45 -18.49 6.20
CA LYS A 173 -3.13 -19.57 5.26
C LYS A 173 -1.91 -19.24 4.41
N GLN A 174 -1.84 -18.01 3.89
CA GLN A 174 -0.75 -17.49 3.06
C GLN A 174 -0.82 -15.98 2.94
N LEU A 175 0.29 -15.38 2.53
CA LEU A 175 0.44 -13.97 2.20
C LEU A 175 0.79 -13.81 0.72
N ILE A 176 0.02 -13.03 -0.03
CA ILE A 176 0.29 -12.69 -1.44
C ILE A 176 0.53 -11.19 -1.54
N LEU A 177 1.65 -10.81 -2.13
CA LEU A 177 2.06 -9.42 -2.32
C LEU A 177 2.24 -9.13 -3.81
N GLU A 178 1.35 -8.30 -4.35
CA GLU A 178 1.40 -7.85 -5.74
C GLU A 178 2.08 -6.47 -5.81
N THR A 179 3.17 -6.37 -6.59
CA THR A 179 3.97 -5.15 -6.76
C THR A 179 4.42 -4.52 -5.42
N PRO A 180 5.02 -5.32 -4.50
CA PRO A 180 5.42 -4.82 -3.21
C PRO A 180 6.65 -3.93 -3.26
N TYR A 181 6.78 -3.09 -2.25
CA TYR A 181 7.98 -2.29 -1.97
C TYR A 181 8.73 -2.84 -0.74
N HIS A 182 10.05 -2.63 -0.71
CA HIS A 182 10.89 -2.94 0.44
C HIS A 182 10.49 -2.08 1.67
N SER A 183 10.31 -0.77 1.43
CA SER A 183 9.72 0.22 2.34
C SER A 183 9.34 1.47 1.55
N ILE A 184 8.51 2.35 2.10
CA ILE A 184 8.23 3.66 1.49
C ILE A 184 9.52 4.49 1.38
N LEU A 185 10.42 4.37 2.35
CA LEU A 185 11.73 5.02 2.29
C LEU A 185 12.52 4.59 1.04
N ASP A 186 12.59 3.28 0.75
CA ASP A 186 13.30 2.73 -0.41
C ASP A 186 12.74 3.28 -1.74
N VAL A 187 11.41 3.38 -1.86
CA VAL A 187 10.76 3.97 -3.05
C VAL A 187 11.04 5.48 -3.16
N ALA A 188 11.01 6.20 -2.03
CA ALA A 188 11.21 7.64 -2.00
C ALA A 188 12.67 8.02 -2.28
N GLU A 189 13.65 7.27 -1.79
CA GLU A 189 15.09 7.50 -2.02
C GLU A 189 15.45 7.41 -3.51
N ASN A 190 14.76 6.58 -4.28
CA ASN A 190 14.93 6.52 -5.73
C ASN A 190 14.48 7.80 -6.46
N ARG A 191 13.63 8.63 -5.84
CA ARG A 191 13.05 9.85 -6.45
C ARG A 191 13.59 11.15 -5.87
N PHE A 192 13.96 11.16 -4.58
CA PHE A 192 14.28 12.36 -3.80
C PHE A 192 15.64 12.23 -3.08
N THR A 193 16.66 11.83 -3.80
CA THR A 193 18.01 11.45 -3.30
C THR A 193 18.72 12.51 -2.45
N ILE A 194 18.38 13.81 -2.59
CA ILE A 194 19.09 14.91 -1.91
C ILE A 194 18.45 15.30 -0.56
N PHE A 195 17.31 14.71 -0.20
CA PHE A 195 16.58 15.01 1.05
C PHE A 195 16.85 13.97 2.13
N PRO A 196 16.84 14.34 3.41
CA PRO A 196 17.01 13.41 4.53
C PRO A 196 15.68 12.67 4.79
N LEU A 197 15.26 11.81 3.84
CA LEU A 197 13.93 11.20 3.80
C LEU A 197 13.61 10.36 5.03
N LYS A 198 14.62 9.67 5.60
CA LYS A 198 14.45 8.88 6.83
C LYS A 198 13.87 9.72 7.99
N GLN A 199 14.20 11.01 8.07
CA GLN A 199 13.72 11.93 9.08
C GLN A 199 12.42 12.64 8.68
N LEU A 200 12.14 12.72 7.38
CA LEU A 200 10.97 13.43 6.85
C LEU A 200 9.72 12.55 6.74
N LEU A 201 9.88 11.23 6.50
CA LEU A 201 8.76 10.33 6.30
C LEU A 201 8.04 10.01 7.61
N LYS A 202 6.72 10.23 7.64
CA LYS A 202 5.80 9.82 8.70
C LYS A 202 5.33 8.38 8.51
N TYR A 203 5.24 7.93 7.26
CA TYR A 203 4.79 6.60 6.85
C TYR A 203 5.98 5.80 6.37
N GLN A 204 6.30 4.73 7.07
CA GLN A 204 7.47 3.90 6.82
C GLN A 204 7.14 2.63 6.03
N PHE A 205 6.06 1.95 6.41
CA PHE A 205 5.65 0.64 5.89
C PHE A 205 6.86 -0.26 5.64
N PRO A 206 7.62 -0.65 6.65
CA PRO A 206 8.87 -1.39 6.49
C PRO A 206 8.60 -2.88 6.22
N THR A 207 8.11 -3.21 5.02
CA THR A 207 7.75 -4.57 4.59
C THR A 207 8.87 -5.56 4.90
N PHE A 208 10.14 -5.17 4.68
CA PHE A 208 11.31 -5.99 4.95
C PHE A 208 11.49 -6.39 6.42
N GLN A 209 10.91 -5.65 7.37
CA GLN A 209 10.96 -5.98 8.81
C GLN A 209 9.83 -6.92 9.22
N PHE A 210 8.75 -6.97 8.45
CA PHE A 210 7.58 -7.79 8.75
C PHE A 210 7.72 -9.20 8.17
N LEU A 211 8.18 -9.33 6.92
CA LEU A 211 8.26 -10.62 6.25
C LEU A 211 9.06 -11.69 7.01
N PRO A 212 10.23 -11.39 7.64
CA PRO A 212 10.96 -12.41 8.43
C PRO A 212 10.22 -12.90 9.68
N LYS A 213 9.16 -12.19 10.11
CA LYS A 213 8.33 -12.58 11.26
C LYS A 213 7.07 -13.35 10.85
N THR A 214 6.83 -13.47 9.56
CA THR A 214 5.66 -14.15 8.99
C THR A 214 5.88 -15.66 9.05
N SER A 215 4.87 -16.40 9.51
CA SER A 215 4.93 -17.85 9.69
C SER A 215 4.20 -18.66 8.60
N CYS A 216 3.53 -17.98 7.66
CA CYS A 216 2.83 -18.61 6.54
C CYS A 216 3.64 -18.50 5.25
N PRO A 217 3.31 -19.31 4.20
CA PRO A 217 3.88 -19.17 2.86
C PRO A 217 3.68 -17.77 2.29
N ILE A 218 4.71 -17.23 1.63
CA ILE A 218 4.71 -15.90 1.03
C ILE A 218 4.89 -16.01 -0.48
N THR A 219 4.00 -15.40 -1.24
CA THR A 219 4.18 -15.24 -2.69
C THR A 219 4.27 -13.75 -3.02
N ILE A 220 5.35 -13.38 -3.71
CA ILE A 220 5.56 -12.03 -4.24
C ILE A 220 5.43 -12.10 -5.76
N ILE A 221 4.65 -11.19 -6.34
CA ILE A 221 4.47 -11.07 -7.80
C ILE A 221 4.86 -9.66 -8.20
N HIS A 222 5.82 -9.50 -9.14
CA HIS A 222 6.30 -8.18 -9.54
C HIS A 222 6.66 -8.13 -11.02
N GLY A 223 6.22 -7.06 -11.69
CA GLY A 223 6.52 -6.79 -13.09
C GLY A 223 7.87 -6.10 -13.28
N THR A 224 8.63 -6.49 -14.32
CA THR A 224 9.96 -5.90 -14.57
C THR A 224 9.91 -4.44 -15.03
N ASP A 225 8.78 -4.01 -15.61
CA ASP A 225 8.61 -2.68 -16.20
C ASP A 225 7.75 -1.77 -15.29
N ASP A 226 7.68 -2.12 -13.98
CA ASP A 226 6.96 -1.33 -12.99
C ASP A 226 7.62 0.05 -12.78
N SER A 227 6.93 1.10 -13.24
CA SER A 227 7.37 2.50 -13.13
C SER A 227 6.89 3.20 -11.86
N VAL A 228 6.01 2.55 -11.07
CA VAL A 228 5.45 3.09 -9.82
C VAL A 228 6.26 2.62 -8.62
N VAL A 229 6.34 1.30 -8.43
CA VAL A 229 7.23 0.66 -7.47
C VAL A 229 8.34 -0.02 -8.23
N PRO A 230 9.59 0.46 -8.18
CA PRO A 230 10.69 -0.14 -8.93
C PRO A 230 10.81 -1.64 -8.64
N TYR A 231 10.93 -2.46 -9.69
CA TYR A 231 11.12 -3.90 -9.57
C TYR A 231 12.24 -4.28 -8.58
N SER A 232 13.32 -3.48 -8.56
CA SER A 232 14.42 -3.66 -7.60
C SER A 232 13.99 -3.56 -6.14
N SER A 233 12.96 -2.76 -5.83
CA SER A 233 12.43 -2.65 -4.46
C SER A 233 11.77 -3.95 -4.00
N GLY A 234 10.88 -4.52 -4.85
CA GLY A 234 10.29 -5.84 -4.58
C GLY A 234 11.33 -6.95 -4.58
N LYS A 235 12.30 -6.90 -5.51
CA LYS A 235 13.37 -7.90 -5.61
C LYS A 235 14.23 -8.00 -4.33
N LYS A 236 14.53 -6.89 -3.65
CA LYS A 236 15.21 -6.90 -2.34
C LYS A 236 14.49 -7.74 -1.30
N LEU A 237 13.16 -7.87 -1.37
CA LEU A 237 12.39 -8.71 -0.44
C LEU A 237 12.67 -10.21 -0.66
N SER A 238 12.96 -10.62 -1.89
CA SER A 238 13.32 -12.02 -2.19
C SER A 238 14.75 -12.37 -1.77
N GLU A 239 15.55 -11.40 -1.39
CA GLU A 239 16.91 -11.58 -0.88
C GLU A 239 16.92 -11.77 0.65
N LEU A 240 15.76 -11.63 1.31
CA LEU A 240 15.62 -11.94 2.72
C LEU A 240 15.65 -13.46 2.90
N GLU A 241 16.32 -13.92 3.96
CA GLU A 241 16.40 -15.34 4.32
C GLU A 241 15.08 -15.83 4.92
N ILE A 242 14.08 -16.07 4.07
CA ILE A 242 12.75 -16.57 4.45
C ILE A 242 12.53 -17.93 3.79
N ALA A 243 12.25 -18.96 4.59
CA ALA A 243 12.22 -20.34 4.14
C ALA A 243 11.13 -20.65 3.09
N ASP A 244 9.96 -20.00 3.20
CA ASP A 244 8.81 -20.28 2.33
C ASP A 244 8.37 -19.01 1.59
N LEU A 245 9.32 -18.41 0.85
CA LEU A 245 9.09 -17.25 0.01
C LEU A 245 9.29 -17.62 -1.46
N ASN A 246 8.22 -17.46 -2.24
CA ASN A 246 8.22 -17.58 -3.69
C ASN A 246 8.17 -16.19 -4.34
N PHE A 247 9.10 -15.89 -5.26
CA PHE A 247 9.14 -14.63 -6.00
C PHE A 247 8.88 -14.87 -7.48
N ILE A 248 7.75 -14.41 -7.96
CA ILE A 248 7.31 -14.51 -9.36
C ILE A 248 7.65 -13.22 -10.09
N THR A 249 8.53 -13.30 -11.07
CA THR A 249 8.88 -12.19 -11.96
C THR A 249 8.00 -12.23 -13.19
N VAL A 250 7.17 -11.22 -13.39
CA VAL A 250 6.35 -11.07 -14.60
C VAL A 250 7.08 -10.16 -15.58
N LYS A 251 7.73 -10.78 -16.57
CA LYS A 251 8.57 -10.05 -17.53
C LYS A 251 7.74 -9.17 -18.46
N GLY A 252 8.10 -7.87 -18.54
CA GLY A 252 7.43 -6.88 -19.37
C GLY A 252 6.16 -6.29 -18.74
N ALA A 253 5.70 -6.82 -17.59
CA ALA A 253 4.55 -6.26 -16.90
C ALA A 253 4.91 -4.97 -16.16
N GLY A 254 4.02 -3.99 -16.20
CA GLY A 254 4.05 -2.77 -15.40
C GLY A 254 3.26 -2.92 -14.10
N HIS A 255 3.01 -1.79 -13.42
CA HIS A 255 2.34 -1.76 -12.10
C HIS A 255 0.87 -2.23 -12.11
N ASN A 256 0.15 -2.05 -13.19
CA ASN A 256 -1.30 -2.21 -13.21
C ASN A 256 -1.82 -3.30 -14.17
N ASN A 257 -0.96 -3.98 -14.88
CA ASN A 257 -1.34 -4.92 -15.94
C ASN A 257 -0.76 -6.33 -15.78
N LEU A 258 -0.38 -6.72 -14.55
CA LEU A 258 0.16 -8.06 -14.29
C LEU A 258 -0.82 -9.16 -14.72
N ILE A 259 -2.10 -8.94 -14.48
CA ILE A 259 -3.19 -9.89 -14.83
C ILE A 259 -3.27 -10.20 -16.34
N ASP A 260 -2.70 -9.36 -17.20
CA ASP A 260 -2.69 -9.57 -18.66
C ASP A 260 -1.60 -10.56 -19.09
N PHE A 261 -0.76 -11.02 -18.16
CA PHE A 261 0.38 -11.90 -18.42
C PHE A 261 0.13 -13.31 -17.91
N LYS A 262 0.64 -14.30 -18.65
CA LYS A 262 0.46 -15.73 -18.30
C LYS A 262 1.18 -16.16 -17.02
N ASP A 263 2.22 -15.41 -16.64
CA ASP A 263 3.02 -15.71 -15.45
C ASP A 263 2.37 -15.17 -14.15
N TYR A 264 1.27 -14.42 -14.27
CA TYR A 264 0.45 -13.98 -13.16
C TYR A 264 -0.58 -15.04 -12.80
#